data_0f65292b46b5762fbd8840e4670fc67e
#
_entry.id   0f65292b46b5762fbd8840e4670fc67e
#
_cell.length_a   1.000
_cell.length_b   1.000
_cell.length_c   1.000
_cell.angle_alpha   90.00
_cell.angle_beta   90.00
_cell.angle_gamma   90.00
#
_symmetry.space_group_name_H-M   'P 1'
#
loop_
_entity.id
_entity.type
_entity.pdbx_description
1 polymer ?
#
loop_
_entity_poly.entity_id
_entity_poly.type
_entity_poly.pdbx_seq_one_letter_code
_entity_poly.pdbx_strand_id
1 'polypeptide(L)'
;MIFAHQSKIALLLTLASFLLMPKALTQPQKPGQPLLLQEMTWIDVRDYLQTSDMVIIPLGSTEQHGPHLPLGTDYYLALGTAKMISARTGVVVAPAVLAGYSLYHSGFPGTLSLRPETLEQVLYETAEMLVKYGFRRIMFFNYHGGNNVVQEKVIYRLNQTTEATAVAIGYGGPIQKSEEQEFFDWHAGVEETSMILYLEPRLARMDRAEKPVIRFTPRMEELLELAKTTPELMVAWNSLLGTPAETKKGGSSAELSTNGVWCLSDPKTAKSEIGEKIIKGMVDRAVKFIEAWKKAKE
;
A
#
# COMPACT_ATOMS: atom_id res chain seq x y z
N MET A 1 50.21 -55.57 3.03
CA MET A 1 49.73 -55.12 4.32
C MET A 1 50.44 -53.82 4.67
N ILE A 2 49.88 -52.69 4.50
CA ILE A 2 50.22 -51.36 5.00
C ILE A 2 49.54 -50.39 3.99
N PHE A 3 48.34 -49.96 4.28
CA PHE A 3 47.72 -48.72 3.76
C PHE A 3 46.32 -48.57 4.40
N ALA A 4 46.24 -48.01 5.58
CA ALA A 4 45.03 -47.49 6.16
C ALA A 4 45.36 -46.65 7.40
N HIS A 5 45.69 -45.38 7.26
CA HIS A 5 45.58 -44.40 8.37
C HIS A 5 46.04 -43.02 7.91
N GLN A 6 45.29 -42.36 7.06
CA GLN A 6 45.37 -40.89 6.88
C GLN A 6 44.11 -40.39 6.19
N SER A 7 43.01 -40.22 6.89
CA SER A 7 41.82 -39.51 6.39
C SER A 7 40.84 -39.14 7.51
N LYS A 8 41.30 -38.68 8.66
CA LYS A 8 40.38 -38.21 9.73
C LYS A 8 40.75 -36.88 10.40
N ILE A 9 41.69 -36.10 9.85
CA ILE A 9 42.11 -34.84 10.48
C ILE A 9 41.71 -33.58 9.66
N ALA A 10 41.19 -33.71 8.43
CA ALA A 10 40.86 -32.58 7.57
C ALA A 10 39.44 -32.03 7.69
N LEU A 11 38.56 -32.58 8.56
CA LEU A 11 37.15 -32.17 8.62
C LEU A 11 36.76 -31.39 9.89
N LEU A 12 37.71 -30.98 10.70
CA LEU A 12 37.44 -30.27 11.97
C LEU A 12 37.93 -28.81 12.00
N LEU A 13 38.48 -28.30 10.91
CA LEU A 13 39.02 -26.92 10.85
C LEU A 13 38.19 -25.93 10.06
N THR A 14 37.07 -26.33 9.45
CA THR A 14 36.21 -25.44 8.66
C THR A 14 34.98 -24.91 9.40
N LEU A 15 34.72 -25.34 10.64
CA LEU A 15 33.56 -24.86 11.43
C LEU A 15 33.88 -23.73 12.42
N ALA A 16 35.13 -23.35 12.61
CA ALA A 16 35.55 -22.37 13.61
C ALA A 16 35.77 -20.95 13.06
N SER A 17 35.65 -20.74 11.74
CA SER A 17 35.96 -19.44 11.12
C SER A 17 34.75 -18.52 10.98
N PHE A 18 33.55 -18.95 11.40
CA PHE A 18 32.33 -18.13 11.28
C PHE A 18 32.00 -17.29 12.52
N LEU A 19 32.80 -17.35 13.58
CA LEU A 19 32.44 -16.74 14.88
C LEU A 19 33.19 -15.47 15.25
N LEU A 20 33.98 -14.88 14.35
CA LEU A 20 34.68 -13.60 14.59
C LEU A 20 34.67 -12.71 13.34
N MET A 21 33.47 -12.47 12.77
CA MET A 21 33.33 -11.27 11.94
C MET A 21 33.21 -10.07 12.89
N PRO A 22 34.05 -9.03 12.73
CA PRO A 22 33.88 -7.81 13.50
C PRO A 22 32.47 -7.30 13.26
N LYS A 23 31.76 -6.89 14.33
CA LYS A 23 30.52 -6.11 14.20
C LYS A 23 30.81 -4.99 13.22
N ALA A 24 30.33 -5.14 11.98
CA ALA A 24 30.39 -4.05 11.03
C ALA A 24 29.70 -2.87 11.70
N LEU A 25 30.39 -1.75 11.79
CA LEU A 25 29.80 -0.50 12.26
C LEU A 25 28.76 -0.11 11.20
N THR A 26 27.53 -0.57 11.38
CA THR A 26 26.39 -0.01 10.65
C THR A 26 26.44 1.48 10.94
N GLN A 27 26.40 2.31 9.90
CA GLN A 27 26.25 3.75 10.13
C GLN A 27 24.98 3.92 10.96
N PRO A 28 25.06 4.52 12.16
CA PRO A 28 23.91 4.69 13.00
C PRO A 28 22.84 5.43 12.21
N GLN A 29 21.64 4.86 12.11
CA GLN A 29 20.50 5.52 11.49
C GLN A 29 20.39 6.92 12.12
N LYS A 30 20.37 7.95 11.30
CA LYS A 30 20.09 9.31 11.79
C LYS A 30 18.66 9.33 12.32
N PRO A 31 18.43 9.72 13.57
CA PRO A 31 17.07 9.80 14.11
C PRO A 31 16.16 10.61 13.17
N GLY A 32 14.97 10.08 12.88
CA GLY A 32 14.01 10.73 12.01
C GLY A 32 14.20 10.50 10.50
N GLN A 33 15.15 9.64 10.07
CA GLN A 33 15.27 9.23 8.67
C GLN A 33 14.54 7.89 8.46
N PRO A 34 13.79 7.72 7.33
CA PRO A 34 13.18 6.44 7.01
C PRO A 34 14.24 5.41 6.62
N LEU A 35 13.98 4.14 6.91
CA LEU A 35 14.74 3.01 6.42
C LEU A 35 14.09 2.47 5.15
N LEU A 36 14.77 2.55 4.02
CA LEU A 36 14.28 2.06 2.74
C LEU A 36 15.10 0.85 2.30
N LEU A 37 14.46 -0.30 2.15
CA LEU A 37 15.13 -1.57 1.84
C LEU A 37 16.02 -1.48 0.58
N GLN A 38 15.57 -0.76 -0.45
CA GLN A 38 16.34 -0.57 -1.69
C GLN A 38 17.57 0.34 -1.54
N GLU A 39 17.73 1.02 -0.41
CA GLU A 39 18.88 1.85 -0.07
C GLU A 39 19.85 1.14 0.89
N MET A 40 19.47 -0.06 1.38
CA MET A 40 20.26 -0.88 2.28
C MET A 40 21.15 -1.85 1.51
N THR A 41 22.32 -2.11 2.04
CA THR A 41 23.14 -3.26 1.61
C THR A 41 22.60 -4.53 2.23
N TRP A 42 22.96 -5.70 1.71
CA TRP A 42 22.56 -6.98 2.33
C TRP A 42 23.11 -7.14 3.77
N ILE A 43 24.22 -6.47 4.08
CA ILE A 43 24.80 -6.42 5.43
C ILE A 43 23.87 -5.62 6.36
N ASP A 44 23.38 -4.46 5.91
CA ASP A 44 22.46 -3.63 6.69
C ASP A 44 21.16 -4.39 6.99
N VAL A 45 20.63 -5.15 6.02
CA VAL A 45 19.44 -5.99 6.21
C VAL A 45 19.72 -7.09 7.24
N ARG A 46 20.85 -7.78 7.13
CA ARG A 46 21.26 -8.80 8.10
C ARG A 46 21.32 -8.22 9.52
N ASP A 47 21.93 -7.06 9.68
CA ASP A 47 22.10 -6.41 10.98
C ASP A 47 20.77 -5.85 11.52
N TYR A 48 19.89 -5.35 10.65
CA TYR A 48 18.51 -4.97 11.00
C TYR A 48 17.74 -6.17 11.59
N LEU A 49 17.83 -7.33 10.96
CA LEU A 49 17.16 -8.56 11.38
C LEU A 49 17.66 -9.12 12.73
N GLN A 50 18.78 -8.61 13.27
CA GLN A 50 19.21 -8.95 14.64
C GLN A 50 18.38 -8.22 15.72
N THR A 51 17.67 -7.17 15.34
CA THR A 51 16.95 -6.29 16.28
C THR A 51 15.46 -6.13 15.96
N SER A 52 15.04 -6.40 14.74
CA SER A 52 13.67 -6.26 14.27
C SER A 52 13.39 -7.19 13.10
N ASP A 53 12.22 -7.79 13.09
CA ASP A 53 11.69 -8.66 12.04
C ASP A 53 10.51 -8.04 11.29
N MET A 54 10.26 -6.74 11.51
CA MET A 54 9.14 -6.01 10.93
C MET A 54 9.48 -5.40 9.58
N VAL A 55 8.53 -5.38 8.65
CA VAL A 55 8.64 -4.68 7.36
C VAL A 55 7.29 -4.10 6.94
N ILE A 56 7.32 -2.90 6.32
CA ILE A 56 6.17 -2.29 5.67
C ILE A 56 6.32 -2.45 4.17
N ILE A 57 5.29 -2.98 3.49
CA ILE A 57 5.21 -3.09 2.03
C ILE A 57 4.16 -2.07 1.55
N PRO A 58 4.57 -0.92 0.98
CA PRO A 58 3.63 0.05 0.44
C PRO A 58 3.01 -0.45 -0.87
N LEU A 59 1.69 -0.33 -1.00
CA LEU A 59 0.94 -0.68 -2.20
C LEU A 59 0.25 0.58 -2.73
N GLY A 60 0.61 0.96 -3.94
CA GLY A 60 -0.03 2.05 -4.66
C GLY A 60 -0.63 1.57 -5.97
N SER A 61 -0.90 2.52 -6.85
CA SER A 61 -1.27 2.33 -8.24
C SER A 61 -0.69 3.42 -9.11
N THR A 62 -0.67 3.18 -10.42
CA THR A 62 -0.44 4.21 -11.45
C THR A 62 -1.71 4.28 -12.27
N GLU A 63 -2.58 5.22 -11.94
CA GLU A 63 -3.91 5.35 -12.55
C GLU A 63 -4.32 6.82 -12.67
N GLN A 64 -5.30 7.10 -13.53
CA GLN A 64 -5.84 8.43 -13.65
C GLN A 64 -6.40 8.93 -12.30
N HIS A 65 -6.13 10.18 -11.96
CA HIS A 65 -6.67 10.90 -10.80
C HIS A 65 -7.19 12.27 -11.21
N GLY A 66 -8.14 12.26 -12.14
CA GLY A 66 -8.65 13.49 -12.74
C GLY A 66 -7.59 14.24 -13.56
N PRO A 67 -7.89 15.46 -14.03
CA PRO A 67 -6.96 16.23 -14.84
C PRO A 67 -5.84 16.91 -14.03
N HIS A 68 -5.93 16.92 -12.70
CA HIS A 68 -5.14 17.77 -11.83
C HIS A 68 -4.14 17.04 -10.92
N LEU A 69 -4.31 15.74 -10.68
CA LEU A 69 -3.37 14.95 -9.89
C LEU A 69 -2.50 14.05 -10.77
N PRO A 70 -1.30 13.67 -10.29
CA PRO A 70 -0.43 12.77 -11.03
C PRO A 70 -1.01 11.37 -11.09
N LEU A 71 -0.70 10.61 -12.14
CA LEU A 71 -1.09 9.20 -12.27
C LEU A 71 -0.59 8.33 -11.10
N GLY A 72 0.52 8.71 -10.48
CA GLY A 72 1.10 8.00 -9.34
C GLY A 72 0.59 8.47 -7.97
N THR A 73 -0.59 9.10 -7.88
CA THR A 73 -1.14 9.60 -6.60
C THR A 73 -1.06 8.55 -5.51
N ASP A 74 -1.62 7.37 -5.71
CA ASP A 74 -1.61 6.29 -4.72
C ASP A 74 -0.19 5.84 -4.33
N TYR A 75 0.72 5.79 -5.30
CA TYR A 75 2.12 5.48 -5.04
C TYR A 75 2.78 6.51 -4.12
N TYR A 76 2.58 7.81 -4.40
CA TYR A 76 3.16 8.87 -3.58
C TYR A 76 2.56 8.89 -2.17
N LEU A 77 1.26 8.66 -2.07
CA LEU A 77 0.55 8.61 -0.78
C LEU A 77 1.00 7.39 0.05
N ALA A 78 1.05 6.20 -0.57
CA ALA A 78 1.50 4.99 0.12
C ALA A 78 2.96 5.10 0.58
N LEU A 79 3.87 5.45 -0.33
CA LEU A 79 5.29 5.53 -0.02
C LEU A 79 5.61 6.70 0.93
N GLY A 80 5.03 7.87 0.70
CA GLY A 80 5.25 9.05 1.54
C GLY A 80 4.82 8.81 2.98
N THR A 81 3.63 8.24 3.18
CA THR A 81 3.12 7.89 4.52
C THR A 81 3.95 6.79 5.17
N ALA A 82 4.32 5.72 4.43
CA ALA A 82 5.19 4.65 4.94
C ALA A 82 6.56 5.17 5.38
N LYS A 83 7.15 6.12 4.65
CA LYS A 83 8.40 6.81 5.05
C LYS A 83 8.25 7.54 6.37
N MET A 84 7.15 8.25 6.58
CA MET A 84 6.88 8.96 7.84
C MET A 84 6.71 7.98 9.01
N ILE A 85 6.04 6.85 8.79
CA ILE A 85 5.92 5.76 9.78
C ILE A 85 7.30 5.19 10.11
N SER A 86 8.10 4.86 9.09
CA SER A 86 9.46 4.34 9.24
C SER A 86 10.36 5.27 10.04
N ALA A 87 10.35 6.57 9.72
CA ALA A 87 11.15 7.59 10.40
C ALA A 87 10.87 7.66 11.92
N ARG A 88 9.65 7.30 12.35
CA ARG A 88 9.23 7.31 13.75
C ARG A 88 9.40 5.97 14.46
N THR A 89 9.34 4.86 13.72
CA THR A 89 9.34 3.52 14.31
C THR A 89 10.63 2.75 14.08
N GLY A 90 11.46 3.17 13.11
CA GLY A 90 12.63 2.42 12.68
C GLY A 90 12.28 1.14 11.90
N VAL A 91 11.03 0.93 11.50
CA VAL A 91 10.62 -0.22 10.68
C VAL A 91 11.01 0.03 9.23
N VAL A 92 11.67 -0.97 8.60
CA VAL A 92 12.10 -0.88 7.20
C VAL A 92 10.90 -0.87 6.26
N VAL A 93 10.99 -0.07 5.19
CA VAL A 93 10.00 0.02 4.11
C VAL A 93 10.56 -0.69 2.89
N ALA A 94 9.82 -1.69 2.38
CA ALA A 94 10.13 -2.36 1.12
C ALA A 94 9.83 -1.45 -0.08
N PRO A 95 10.36 -1.76 -1.28
CA PRO A 95 9.99 -1.04 -2.49
C PRO A 95 8.48 -1.03 -2.71
N ALA A 96 7.92 0.14 -3.04
CA ALA A 96 6.49 0.26 -3.29
C ALA A 96 6.10 -0.36 -4.64
N VAL A 97 4.94 -1.02 -4.67
CA VAL A 97 4.36 -1.55 -5.90
C VAL A 97 3.73 -0.41 -6.71
N LEU A 98 4.18 -0.25 -7.96
CA LEU A 98 3.82 0.87 -8.84
C LEU A 98 2.53 0.67 -9.62
N ALA A 99 2.15 -0.57 -9.94
CA ALA A 99 0.96 -0.88 -10.70
C ALA A 99 0.04 -1.78 -9.88
N GLY A 100 -1.19 -1.31 -9.65
CA GLY A 100 -2.24 -2.03 -8.95
C GLY A 100 -3.26 -2.66 -9.91
N TYR A 101 -4.42 -3.07 -9.39
CA TYR A 101 -5.58 -3.42 -10.20
C TYR A 101 -6.47 -2.19 -10.39
N SER A 102 -6.38 -1.58 -11.56
CA SER A 102 -7.00 -0.28 -11.87
C SER A 102 -7.75 -0.28 -13.20
N LEU A 103 -8.18 -1.46 -13.67
CA LEU A 103 -8.78 -1.61 -15.01
C LEU A 103 -10.03 -0.73 -15.20
N TYR A 104 -10.79 -0.50 -14.15
CA TYR A 104 -11.97 0.39 -14.18
C TYR A 104 -11.62 1.89 -14.35
N HIS A 105 -10.34 2.26 -14.29
CA HIS A 105 -9.82 3.59 -14.61
C HIS A 105 -9.23 3.69 -16.03
N SER A 106 -9.19 2.60 -16.81
CA SER A 106 -8.53 2.52 -18.11
C SER A 106 -9.19 3.36 -19.22
N GLY A 107 -10.37 3.91 -18.98
CA GLY A 107 -11.02 4.86 -19.89
C GLY A 107 -10.30 6.20 -20.05
N PHE A 108 -9.28 6.46 -19.24
CA PHE A 108 -8.40 7.62 -19.34
C PHE A 108 -6.96 7.20 -19.57
N PRO A 109 -6.22 7.86 -20.50
CA PRO A 109 -4.84 7.48 -20.84
C PRO A 109 -3.90 7.52 -19.64
N GLY A 110 -2.96 6.57 -19.60
CA GLY A 110 -1.87 6.53 -18.60
C GLY A 110 -2.12 5.58 -17.43
N THR A 111 -3.32 5.05 -17.26
CA THR A 111 -3.59 4.01 -16.26
C THR A 111 -2.87 2.72 -16.61
N LEU A 112 -2.10 2.19 -15.65
CA LEU A 112 -1.43 0.90 -15.73
C LEU A 112 -2.14 -0.06 -14.79
N SER A 113 -2.71 -1.14 -15.32
CA SER A 113 -3.41 -2.13 -14.51
C SER A 113 -2.81 -3.52 -14.69
N LEU A 114 -2.51 -4.17 -13.59
CA LEU A 114 -2.22 -5.59 -13.56
C LEU A 114 -3.53 -6.38 -13.45
N ARG A 115 -3.53 -7.61 -13.94
CA ARG A 115 -4.60 -8.54 -13.60
C ARG A 115 -4.50 -8.93 -12.12
N PRO A 116 -5.62 -9.20 -11.43
CA PRO A 116 -5.61 -9.57 -10.01
C PRO A 116 -4.64 -10.72 -9.70
N GLU A 117 -4.60 -11.76 -10.55
CA GLU A 117 -3.74 -12.92 -10.37
C GLU A 117 -2.25 -12.57 -10.50
N THR A 118 -1.91 -11.66 -11.41
CA THR A 118 -0.53 -11.17 -11.57
C THR A 118 -0.11 -10.35 -10.36
N LEU A 119 -0.98 -9.47 -9.88
CA LEU A 119 -0.70 -8.66 -8.69
C LEU A 119 -0.56 -9.54 -7.44
N GLU A 120 -1.45 -10.53 -7.27
CA GLU A 120 -1.38 -11.52 -6.17
C GLU A 120 -0.02 -12.22 -6.16
N GLN A 121 0.44 -12.67 -7.32
CA GLN A 121 1.72 -13.37 -7.43
C GLN A 121 2.90 -12.45 -7.10
N VAL A 122 2.91 -11.22 -7.62
CA VAL A 122 3.96 -10.22 -7.32
C VAL A 122 4.04 -9.93 -5.83
N LEU A 123 2.89 -9.70 -5.18
CA LEU A 123 2.85 -9.39 -3.75
C LEU A 123 3.25 -10.59 -2.90
N TYR A 124 2.76 -11.78 -3.25
CA TYR A 124 3.07 -13.00 -2.51
C TYR A 124 4.56 -13.35 -2.60
N GLU A 125 5.13 -13.40 -3.81
CA GLU A 125 6.55 -13.74 -4.00
C GLU A 125 7.48 -12.71 -3.33
N THR A 126 7.12 -11.43 -3.40
CA THR A 126 7.88 -10.37 -2.71
C THR A 126 7.88 -10.61 -1.20
N ALA A 127 6.72 -10.87 -0.60
CA ALA A 127 6.60 -11.11 0.82
C ALA A 127 7.26 -12.45 1.23
N GLU A 128 7.10 -13.51 0.44
CA GLU A 128 7.72 -14.82 0.68
C GLU A 128 9.26 -14.73 0.73
N MET A 129 9.86 -13.91 -0.16
CA MET A 129 11.29 -13.67 -0.10
C MET A 129 11.72 -12.92 1.16
N LEU A 130 10.93 -11.96 1.64
CA LEU A 130 11.19 -11.29 2.91
C LEU A 130 11.10 -12.28 4.08
N VAL A 131 10.09 -13.16 4.09
CA VAL A 131 9.96 -14.23 5.10
C VAL A 131 11.16 -15.15 5.08
N LYS A 132 11.63 -15.55 3.88
CA LYS A 132 12.84 -16.41 3.72
C LYS A 132 14.08 -15.79 4.35
N TYR A 133 14.21 -14.46 4.35
CA TYR A 133 15.35 -13.77 4.97
C TYR A 133 15.21 -13.52 6.47
N GLY A 134 14.05 -13.79 7.06
CA GLY A 134 13.83 -13.68 8.50
C GLY A 134 12.84 -12.60 8.94
N PHE A 135 12.20 -11.89 8.01
CA PHE A 135 11.07 -11.05 8.37
C PHE A 135 9.91 -11.93 8.83
N ARG A 136 9.25 -11.54 9.92
CA ARG A 136 8.12 -12.30 10.51
C ARG A 136 6.85 -11.46 10.64
N ARG A 137 6.97 -10.15 10.77
CA ARG A 137 5.84 -9.23 10.92
C ARG A 137 5.75 -8.33 9.70
N ILE A 138 4.82 -8.69 8.77
CA ILE A 138 4.67 -8.05 7.46
C ILE A 138 3.45 -7.16 7.47
N MET A 139 3.61 -5.89 7.15
CA MET A 139 2.55 -4.89 7.13
C MET A 139 2.35 -4.37 5.71
N PHE A 140 1.22 -4.68 5.09
CA PHE A 140 0.84 -4.07 3.83
C PHE A 140 0.20 -2.71 4.10
N PHE A 141 0.78 -1.67 3.53
CA PHE A 141 0.25 -0.31 3.58
C PHE A 141 -0.31 0.08 2.21
N ASN A 142 -1.58 -0.24 2.00
CA ASN A 142 -2.26 0.00 0.73
C ASN A 142 -2.91 1.38 0.71
N TYR A 143 -2.83 2.07 -0.44
CA TYR A 143 -3.51 3.34 -0.68
C TYR A 143 -4.43 3.30 -1.91
N HIS A 144 -4.70 2.15 -2.49
CA HIS A 144 -5.54 1.97 -3.67
C HIS A 144 -6.63 0.94 -3.44
N GLY A 145 -7.90 1.37 -3.58
CA GLY A 145 -9.06 0.50 -3.30
C GLY A 145 -9.09 -0.78 -4.13
N GLY A 146 -8.66 -0.73 -5.39
CA GLY A 146 -8.61 -1.88 -6.28
C GLY A 146 -7.68 -3.01 -5.81
N ASN A 147 -6.71 -2.72 -4.96
CA ASN A 147 -5.78 -3.72 -4.43
C ASN A 147 -6.37 -4.52 -3.25
N ASN A 148 -7.47 -4.06 -2.61
CA ASN A 148 -7.95 -4.62 -1.34
C ASN A 148 -8.17 -6.13 -1.38
N VAL A 149 -8.93 -6.63 -2.35
CA VAL A 149 -9.23 -8.07 -2.45
C VAL A 149 -7.97 -8.90 -2.66
N VAL A 150 -7.04 -8.40 -3.48
CA VAL A 150 -5.77 -9.07 -3.74
C VAL A 150 -4.88 -9.08 -2.49
N GLN A 151 -4.79 -7.94 -1.81
CA GLN A 151 -4.06 -7.82 -0.55
C GLN A 151 -4.59 -8.79 0.51
N GLU A 152 -5.92 -8.89 0.69
CA GLU A 152 -6.55 -9.81 1.63
C GLU A 152 -6.22 -11.26 1.33
N LYS A 153 -6.25 -11.67 0.06
CA LYS A 153 -5.86 -13.02 -0.37
C LYS A 153 -4.39 -13.31 -0.06
N VAL A 154 -3.49 -12.36 -0.34
CA VAL A 154 -2.05 -12.50 -0.07
C VAL A 154 -1.80 -12.61 1.42
N ILE A 155 -2.42 -11.76 2.24
CA ILE A 155 -2.34 -11.81 3.70
C ILE A 155 -2.81 -13.18 4.21
N TYR A 156 -3.99 -13.63 3.75
CA TYR A 156 -4.52 -14.94 4.13
C TYR A 156 -3.53 -16.05 3.79
N ARG A 157 -3.02 -16.06 2.54
CA ARG A 157 -2.08 -17.09 2.08
C ARG A 157 -0.79 -17.08 2.90
N LEU A 158 -0.16 -15.91 3.14
CA LEU A 158 1.04 -15.81 3.96
C LEU A 158 0.83 -16.37 5.37
N ASN A 159 -0.28 -15.99 6.01
CA ASN A 159 -0.62 -16.45 7.36
C ASN A 159 -0.91 -17.96 7.44
N GLN A 160 -1.28 -18.60 6.32
CA GLN A 160 -1.55 -20.04 6.28
C GLN A 160 -0.35 -20.89 5.86
N THR A 161 0.62 -20.30 5.14
CA THR A 161 1.67 -21.08 4.49
C THR A 161 3.08 -20.71 4.93
N THR A 162 3.25 -19.71 5.79
CA THR A 162 4.55 -19.23 6.26
C THR A 162 4.56 -19.05 7.78
N GLU A 163 5.74 -18.85 8.35
CA GLU A 163 5.93 -18.51 9.77
C GLU A 163 5.66 -17.03 10.07
N ALA A 164 5.37 -16.21 9.07
CA ALA A 164 5.13 -14.77 9.25
C ALA A 164 3.67 -14.48 9.59
N THR A 165 3.46 -13.39 10.33
CA THR A 165 2.16 -12.76 10.53
C THR A 165 2.06 -11.56 9.61
N ALA A 166 1.16 -11.61 8.64
CA ALA A 166 0.89 -10.53 7.70
C ALA A 166 -0.42 -9.82 8.05
N VAL A 167 -0.43 -8.49 7.96
CA VAL A 167 -1.61 -7.64 8.27
C VAL A 167 -1.73 -6.48 7.29
N ALA A 168 -2.94 -5.93 7.14
CA ALA A 168 -3.18 -4.66 6.46
C ALA A 168 -3.17 -3.50 7.45
N ILE A 169 -2.44 -2.42 7.16
CA ILE A 169 -2.38 -1.21 8.00
C ILE A 169 -2.72 0.08 7.24
N GLY A 170 -3.06 -0.01 5.97
CA GLY A 170 -3.43 1.12 5.10
C GLY A 170 -4.92 1.16 4.77
N TYR A 171 -5.23 1.59 3.55
CA TYR A 171 -6.59 1.68 3.03
C TYR A 171 -7.32 0.32 3.13
N GLY A 172 -8.56 0.35 3.63
CA GLY A 172 -9.32 -0.87 3.92
C GLY A 172 -8.98 -1.55 5.24
N GLY A 173 -7.92 -1.14 5.95
CA GLY A 173 -7.55 -1.67 7.25
C GLY A 173 -8.20 -0.92 8.43
N PRO A 174 -8.12 -1.47 9.64
CA PRO A 174 -8.74 -0.88 10.83
C PRO A 174 -8.14 0.48 11.22
N ILE A 175 -6.99 0.83 10.67
CA ILE A 175 -6.28 2.09 10.97
C ILE A 175 -6.84 3.27 10.17
N GLN A 176 -7.61 3.00 9.10
CA GLN A 176 -8.06 4.04 8.17
C GLN A 176 -9.32 4.79 8.58
N LYS A 177 -10.17 4.25 9.45
CA LYS A 177 -11.42 4.94 9.83
C LYS A 177 -11.10 6.30 10.46
N SER A 178 -11.29 7.38 9.69
CA SER A 178 -11.43 8.72 10.23
C SER A 178 -12.90 8.91 10.62
N GLU A 179 -13.16 9.39 11.82
CA GLU A 179 -14.51 9.71 12.29
C GLU A 179 -15.10 10.97 11.61
N GLU A 180 -14.34 11.62 10.72
CA GLU A 180 -14.63 12.94 10.15
C GLU A 180 -14.89 12.94 8.64
N GLN A 181 -15.32 11.85 8.03
CA GLN A 181 -15.67 11.85 6.60
C GLN A 181 -17.04 12.54 6.40
N GLU A 182 -17.03 13.86 6.27
CA GLU A 182 -18.22 14.66 5.94
C GLU A 182 -18.60 14.59 4.44
N PHE A 183 -17.77 14.00 3.57
CA PHE A 183 -17.94 14.08 2.12
C PHE A 183 -17.82 12.71 1.46
N PHE A 184 -18.64 12.52 0.42
CA PHE A 184 -18.44 11.43 -0.53
C PHE A 184 -17.22 11.78 -1.40
N ASP A 185 -16.10 11.18 -1.07
CA ASP A 185 -14.83 11.39 -1.74
C ASP A 185 -14.16 10.02 -1.97
N TRP A 186 -14.32 9.47 -3.19
CA TRP A 186 -13.84 8.13 -3.49
C TRP A 186 -12.55 8.13 -4.31
N HIS A 187 -12.34 9.16 -5.15
CA HIS A 187 -11.22 9.16 -6.06
C HIS A 187 -10.93 10.56 -6.61
N ALA A 188 -9.68 10.97 -6.51
CA ALA A 188 -9.17 12.26 -6.99
C ALA A 188 -9.95 13.48 -6.47
N GLY A 189 -10.59 13.34 -5.32
CA GLY A 189 -11.41 14.41 -4.72
C GLY A 189 -10.61 15.32 -3.81
N VAL A 190 -11.31 15.91 -2.84
CA VAL A 190 -10.73 16.90 -1.92
C VAL A 190 -9.66 16.28 -1.02
N GLU A 191 -9.88 15.05 -0.53
CA GLU A 191 -8.95 14.39 0.39
C GLU A 191 -7.63 14.05 -0.30
N GLU A 192 -7.67 13.32 -1.42
CA GLU A 192 -6.45 12.93 -2.15
C GLU A 192 -5.71 14.15 -2.70
N THR A 193 -6.44 15.13 -3.22
CA THR A 193 -5.85 16.40 -3.66
C THR A 193 -5.14 17.10 -2.50
N SER A 194 -5.77 17.17 -1.32
CA SER A 194 -5.18 17.77 -0.13
C SER A 194 -3.92 17.04 0.32
N MET A 195 -3.93 15.71 0.30
CA MET A 195 -2.78 14.89 0.69
C MET A 195 -1.61 15.03 -0.29
N ILE A 196 -1.87 15.12 -1.60
CA ILE A 196 -0.81 15.42 -2.59
C ILE A 196 -0.29 16.85 -2.42
N LEU A 197 -1.15 17.82 -2.14
CA LEU A 197 -0.71 19.18 -1.81
C LEU A 197 0.21 19.22 -0.58
N TYR A 198 0.02 18.31 0.37
CA TYR A 198 0.88 18.20 1.55
C TYR A 198 2.19 17.47 1.26
N LEU A 199 2.15 16.30 0.62
CA LEU A 199 3.33 15.45 0.42
C LEU A 199 4.17 15.83 -0.81
N GLU A 200 3.51 16.15 -1.92
CA GLU A 200 4.15 16.38 -3.22
C GLU A 200 3.49 17.54 -3.98
N PRO A 201 3.43 18.76 -3.41
CA PRO A 201 2.68 19.91 -3.98
C PRO A 201 3.07 20.26 -5.41
N ARG A 202 4.32 19.99 -5.80
CA ARG A 202 4.83 20.22 -7.15
C ARG A 202 4.15 19.37 -8.23
N LEU A 203 3.47 18.28 -7.85
CA LEU A 203 2.81 17.36 -8.77
C LEU A 203 1.33 17.71 -8.99
N ALA A 204 0.72 18.49 -8.11
CA ALA A 204 -0.66 18.94 -8.27
C ALA A 204 -0.77 20.08 -9.30
N ARG A 205 -1.66 19.92 -10.25
CA ARG A 205 -1.99 20.91 -11.28
C ARG A 205 -3.33 21.56 -10.95
N MET A 206 -3.37 22.39 -9.90
CA MET A 206 -4.62 22.98 -9.40
C MET A 206 -5.32 23.90 -10.40
N ASP A 207 -4.60 24.42 -11.39
CA ASP A 207 -5.12 25.15 -12.55
C ASP A 207 -6.02 24.26 -13.44
N ARG A 208 -5.92 22.92 -13.36
CA ARG A 208 -6.72 21.96 -14.08
C ARG A 208 -7.79 21.29 -13.23
N ALA A 209 -7.84 21.58 -11.92
CA ALA A 209 -8.85 21.00 -11.04
C ALA A 209 -10.24 21.47 -11.47
N GLU A 210 -11.17 20.54 -11.60
CA GLU A 210 -12.56 20.82 -11.98
C GLU A 210 -13.51 19.91 -11.22
N LYS A 211 -14.62 20.48 -10.77
CA LYS A 211 -15.71 19.69 -10.19
C LYS A 211 -16.26 18.72 -11.22
N PRO A 212 -16.34 17.40 -10.92
CA PRO A 212 -16.89 16.43 -11.86
C PRO A 212 -18.39 16.59 -12.04
N VAL A 213 -18.90 16.14 -13.18
CA VAL A 213 -20.32 15.80 -13.35
C VAL A 213 -20.42 14.29 -13.21
N ILE A 214 -21.04 13.83 -12.12
CA ILE A 214 -21.30 12.41 -11.88
C ILE A 214 -22.55 12.00 -12.67
N ARG A 215 -22.46 10.84 -13.31
CA ARG A 215 -23.53 10.25 -14.11
C ARG A 215 -23.72 8.80 -13.67
N PHE A 216 -24.98 8.39 -13.63
CA PHE A 216 -25.29 6.97 -13.45
C PHE A 216 -25.94 6.43 -14.72
N THR A 217 -25.70 5.18 -15.01
CA THR A 217 -26.43 4.49 -16.09
C THR A 217 -27.89 4.28 -15.67
N PRO A 218 -28.81 4.10 -16.61
CA PRO A 218 -30.21 3.84 -16.29
C PRO A 218 -30.41 2.69 -15.31
N ARG A 219 -29.56 1.66 -15.42
CA ARG A 219 -29.56 0.52 -14.48
C ARG A 219 -29.18 0.93 -13.06
N MET A 220 -28.19 1.79 -12.91
CA MET A 220 -27.75 2.28 -11.59
C MET A 220 -28.78 3.22 -10.99
N GLU A 221 -29.41 4.08 -11.82
CA GLU A 221 -30.50 4.96 -11.40
C GLU A 221 -31.72 4.15 -10.93
N GLU A 222 -32.10 3.11 -11.67
CA GLU A 222 -33.19 2.19 -11.28
C GLU A 222 -32.91 1.53 -9.93
N LEU A 223 -31.70 1.01 -9.72
CA LEU A 223 -31.31 0.42 -8.43
C LEU A 223 -31.38 1.42 -7.28
N LEU A 224 -30.94 2.65 -7.48
CA LEU A 224 -31.03 3.70 -6.47
C LEU A 224 -32.50 4.04 -6.14
N GLU A 225 -33.38 4.09 -7.15
CA GLU A 225 -34.80 4.36 -6.94
C GLU A 225 -35.46 3.23 -6.15
N LEU A 226 -35.20 1.98 -6.52
CA LEU A 226 -35.72 0.81 -5.81
C LEU A 226 -35.16 0.71 -4.38
N ALA A 227 -33.91 1.13 -4.16
CA ALA A 227 -33.28 1.12 -2.84
C ALA A 227 -33.95 2.09 -1.83
N LYS A 228 -34.75 3.07 -2.29
CA LYS A 228 -35.53 3.93 -1.39
C LYS A 228 -36.57 3.15 -0.57
N THR A 229 -37.08 2.08 -1.15
CA THR A 229 -38.08 1.19 -0.49
C THR A 229 -37.47 -0.14 -0.03
N THR A 230 -36.35 -0.54 -0.60
CA THR A 230 -35.64 -1.80 -0.30
C THR A 230 -34.14 -1.48 -0.18
N PRO A 231 -33.70 -0.93 0.97
CA PRO A 231 -32.31 -0.47 1.17
C PRO A 231 -31.24 -1.55 0.92
N GLU A 232 -31.58 -2.83 1.05
CA GLU A 232 -30.69 -3.97 0.79
C GLU A 232 -30.18 -3.99 -0.66
N LEU A 233 -30.90 -3.38 -1.61
CA LEU A 233 -30.48 -3.26 -3.01
C LEU A 233 -29.22 -2.39 -3.19
N MET A 234 -28.84 -1.61 -2.19
CA MET A 234 -27.55 -0.93 -2.20
C MET A 234 -26.35 -1.87 -2.29
N VAL A 235 -26.48 -3.12 -1.86
CA VAL A 235 -25.44 -4.15 -2.06
C VAL A 235 -25.25 -4.42 -3.56
N ALA A 236 -26.33 -4.53 -4.32
CA ALA A 236 -26.27 -4.72 -5.77
C ALA A 236 -25.70 -3.46 -6.48
N TRP A 237 -26.16 -2.29 -6.05
CA TRP A 237 -25.66 -1.02 -6.59
C TRP A 237 -24.15 -0.83 -6.36
N ASN A 238 -23.69 -1.04 -5.12
CA ASN A 238 -22.27 -0.96 -4.77
C ASN A 238 -21.42 -1.96 -5.56
N SER A 239 -21.98 -3.13 -5.90
CA SER A 239 -21.28 -4.14 -6.69
C SER A 239 -21.06 -3.75 -8.16
N LEU A 240 -21.68 -2.67 -8.63
CA LEU A 240 -21.45 -2.12 -9.97
C LEU A 240 -20.26 -1.16 -9.97
N LEU A 241 -19.95 -0.51 -8.86
CA LEU A 241 -18.86 0.45 -8.77
C LEU A 241 -17.50 -0.23 -8.96
N GLY A 242 -16.60 0.42 -9.66
CA GLY A 242 -15.27 -0.13 -9.93
C GLY A 242 -15.27 -1.31 -10.92
N THR A 243 -16.35 -1.50 -11.69
CA THR A 243 -16.36 -2.50 -12.77
C THR A 243 -15.76 -1.90 -14.05
N PRO A 244 -14.93 -2.67 -14.78
CA PRO A 244 -14.37 -2.21 -16.06
C PRO A 244 -15.45 -1.90 -17.10
N ALA A 245 -15.20 -0.92 -17.97
CA ALA A 245 -16.14 -0.47 -19.01
C ALA A 245 -16.57 -1.60 -19.95
N GLU A 246 -15.68 -2.57 -20.21
CA GLU A 246 -15.95 -3.74 -21.06
C GLU A 246 -17.10 -4.60 -20.52
N THR A 247 -17.36 -4.52 -19.21
CA THR A 247 -18.50 -5.24 -18.58
C THR A 247 -19.84 -4.62 -18.88
N LYS A 248 -19.88 -3.38 -19.38
CA LYS A 248 -21.09 -2.61 -19.68
C LYS A 248 -22.03 -2.47 -18.47
N LYS A 249 -21.47 -2.44 -17.28
CA LYS A 249 -22.22 -2.30 -16.01
C LYS A 249 -22.38 -0.87 -15.56
N GLY A 250 -21.62 0.06 -16.16
CA GLY A 250 -21.71 1.50 -15.88
C GLY A 250 -20.88 1.95 -14.68
N GLY A 251 -19.98 1.12 -14.19
CA GLY A 251 -19.23 1.39 -12.97
C GLY A 251 -17.80 1.86 -13.16
N SER A 252 -17.33 2.05 -14.39
CA SER A 252 -15.98 2.55 -14.67
C SER A 252 -15.93 4.08 -14.52
N SER A 253 -14.71 4.59 -14.28
CA SER A 253 -14.50 6.04 -14.13
C SER A 253 -15.03 6.86 -15.31
N ALA A 254 -14.81 6.39 -16.53
CA ALA A 254 -15.25 7.10 -17.74
C ALA A 254 -16.78 7.07 -17.95
N GLU A 255 -17.46 6.07 -17.41
CA GLU A 255 -18.93 5.99 -17.45
C GLU A 255 -19.56 6.87 -16.36
N LEU A 256 -18.97 6.91 -15.16
CA LEU A 256 -19.51 7.59 -13.99
C LEU A 256 -19.12 9.06 -13.90
N SER A 257 -17.98 9.46 -14.47
CA SER A 257 -17.45 10.83 -14.31
C SER A 257 -17.01 11.44 -15.63
N THR A 258 -17.27 12.73 -15.80
CA THR A 258 -16.86 13.47 -17.01
C THR A 258 -15.35 13.68 -17.12
N ASN A 259 -14.62 13.65 -16.00
CA ASN A 259 -13.19 13.96 -15.93
C ASN A 259 -12.37 12.98 -15.09
N GLY A 260 -12.96 11.85 -14.70
CA GLY A 260 -12.29 10.81 -13.91
C GLY A 260 -12.31 11.02 -12.39
N VAL A 261 -12.72 12.17 -11.90
CA VAL A 261 -12.86 12.44 -10.47
C VAL A 261 -14.16 11.84 -9.94
N TRP A 262 -14.12 11.10 -8.84
CA TRP A 262 -15.31 10.56 -8.15
C TRP A 262 -15.50 11.22 -6.79
N CYS A 263 -16.06 12.40 -6.81
CA CYS A 263 -16.27 13.22 -5.63
C CYS A 263 -17.50 14.10 -5.86
N LEU A 264 -18.27 14.38 -4.81
CA LEU A 264 -19.38 15.32 -4.88
C LEU A 264 -18.94 16.76 -4.64
N SER A 265 -17.81 16.95 -3.97
CA SER A 265 -17.23 18.25 -3.68
C SER A 265 -16.35 18.76 -4.84
N ASP A 266 -15.99 20.02 -4.84
CA ASP A 266 -15.07 20.59 -5.83
C ASP A 266 -13.63 20.38 -5.36
N PRO A 267 -12.77 19.64 -6.10
CA PRO A 267 -11.36 19.45 -5.76
C PRO A 267 -10.57 20.76 -5.58
N LYS A 268 -11.04 21.86 -6.16
CA LYS A 268 -10.45 23.22 -5.94
C LYS A 268 -10.48 23.67 -4.48
N THR A 269 -11.36 23.08 -3.67
CA THR A 269 -11.45 23.40 -2.23
C THR A 269 -10.40 22.66 -1.39
N ALA A 270 -9.61 21.80 -1.99
CA ALA A 270 -8.53 21.07 -1.32
C ALA A 270 -7.48 22.03 -0.73
N LYS A 271 -6.93 21.66 0.42
CA LYS A 271 -5.92 22.42 1.17
C LYS A 271 -4.86 21.51 1.74
N SER A 272 -3.61 21.93 1.72
CA SER A 272 -2.49 21.19 2.29
C SER A 272 -2.70 20.84 3.77
N GLU A 273 -3.34 21.73 4.54
CA GLU A 273 -3.61 21.53 5.98
C GLU A 273 -4.59 20.37 6.23
N ILE A 274 -5.55 20.16 5.32
CA ILE A 274 -6.46 18.99 5.36
C ILE A 274 -5.63 17.72 5.12
N GLY A 275 -4.80 17.72 4.10
CA GLY A 275 -3.93 16.60 3.78
C GLY A 275 -2.95 16.27 4.92
N GLU A 276 -2.36 17.30 5.53
CA GLU A 276 -1.49 17.16 6.71
C GLU A 276 -2.20 16.45 7.86
N LYS A 277 -3.42 16.89 8.20
CA LYS A 277 -4.23 16.29 9.27
C LYS A 277 -4.52 14.81 8.99
N ILE A 278 -4.92 14.48 7.75
CA ILE A 278 -5.22 13.10 7.34
C ILE A 278 -3.97 12.22 7.43
N ILE A 279 -2.86 12.63 6.80
CA ILE A 279 -1.61 11.86 6.77
C ILE A 279 -1.05 11.68 8.18
N LYS A 280 -0.95 12.75 8.99
CA LYS A 280 -0.47 12.65 10.36
C LYS A 280 -1.35 11.72 11.20
N GLY A 281 -2.67 11.78 11.05
CA GLY A 281 -3.59 10.88 11.75
C GLY A 281 -3.36 9.41 11.38
N MET A 282 -3.13 9.09 10.09
CA MET A 282 -2.77 7.73 9.66
C MET A 282 -1.42 7.29 10.24
N VAL A 283 -0.41 8.14 10.17
CA VAL A 283 0.93 7.87 10.73
C VAL A 283 0.83 7.60 12.24
N ASP A 284 0.11 8.42 13.00
CA ASP A 284 -0.04 8.26 14.45
C ASP A 284 -0.70 6.93 14.82
N ARG A 285 -1.76 6.54 14.10
CA ARG A 285 -2.42 5.24 14.33
C ARG A 285 -1.50 4.06 13.98
N ALA A 286 -0.78 4.13 12.85
CA ALA A 286 0.17 3.10 12.45
C ALA A 286 1.33 2.98 13.44
N VAL A 287 1.90 4.10 13.90
CA VAL A 287 2.96 4.11 14.92
C VAL A 287 2.46 3.49 16.22
N LYS A 288 1.28 3.88 16.69
CA LYS A 288 0.67 3.28 17.90
C LYS A 288 0.52 1.77 17.78
N PHE A 289 0.05 1.28 16.63
CA PHE A 289 -0.08 -0.14 16.35
C PHE A 289 1.29 -0.85 16.37
N ILE A 290 2.27 -0.32 15.64
CA ILE A 290 3.62 -0.90 15.55
C ILE A 290 4.29 -0.95 16.92
N GLU A 291 4.25 0.13 17.71
CA GLU A 291 4.84 0.17 19.04
C GLU A 291 4.14 -0.78 20.04
N ALA A 292 2.86 -1.02 19.86
CA ALA A 292 2.16 -2.07 20.61
C ALA A 292 2.59 -3.47 20.17
N TRP A 293 2.69 -3.71 18.86
CA TRP A 293 3.07 -5.01 18.33
C TRP A 293 4.54 -5.39 18.61
N LYS A 294 5.44 -4.41 18.71
CA LYS A 294 6.82 -4.65 19.16
C LYS A 294 6.90 -5.26 20.58
N LYS A 295 5.90 -4.99 21.42
CA LYS A 295 5.85 -5.50 22.82
C LYS A 295 5.25 -6.90 22.91
N ALA A 296 4.55 -7.36 21.90
CA ALA A 296 4.01 -8.71 21.87
C ALA A 296 5.16 -9.71 21.78
N LYS A 297 5.14 -10.73 22.63
CA LYS A 297 6.07 -11.88 22.53
C LYS A 297 5.52 -12.78 21.42
N GLU A 298 6.36 -13.17 20.49
CA GLU A 298 6.10 -14.25 19.55
C GLU A 298 6.46 -15.59 20.15
#